data_38deb5635a1a07a3b06173da01e64943
#
_entry.id   38deb5635a1a07a3b06173da01e64943
#
_cell.length_a   1.000
_cell.length_b   1.000
_cell.length_c   1.000
_cell.angle_alpha   90.00
_cell.angle_beta   90.00
_cell.angle_gamma   90.00
#
_symmetry.space_group_name_H-M   'P 1'
#
loop_
_entity.id
_entity.type
_entity.pdbx_description
1 polymer ?
#
loop_
_entity_poly.entity_id
_entity_poly.type
_entity_poly.pdbx_seq_one_letter_code
_entity_poly.pdbx_strand_id
1 'polypeptide(L)'
;LVESVIVMPTLLFLVLGIWQAALGYQAKSSVNYATFEAARAGAVSNASVSSIKAAFSKGMVGYYGGGRTVAELAASYARATADTAVGMRVEVLSPTKESFDDYASPALKEALKAGDLVIPN
;
A
#
# COMPACT_ATOMS: atom_id res chain seq x y z
N LEU A 1 25.70 44.21 2.38
CA LEU A 1 25.41 43.65 1.04
C LEU A 1 26.09 42.28 0.83
N VAL A 2 27.39 42.16 1.14
CA VAL A 2 28.15 40.89 1.00
C VAL A 2 27.63 39.83 1.94
N GLU A 3 27.25 40.18 3.16
CA GLU A 3 26.65 39.27 4.16
C GLU A 3 25.34 38.70 3.67
N SER A 4 24.49 39.51 3.04
CA SER A 4 23.20 39.04 2.47
C SER A 4 23.40 38.08 1.30
N VAL A 5 24.45 38.24 0.51
CA VAL A 5 24.75 37.34 -0.62
C VAL A 5 25.14 35.93 -0.14
N ILE A 6 25.73 35.80 1.05
CA ILE A 6 26.11 34.51 1.64
C ILE A 6 24.95 33.92 2.45
N VAL A 7 24.26 34.73 3.23
CA VAL A 7 23.19 34.28 4.14
C VAL A 7 21.94 33.83 3.38
N MET A 8 21.54 34.58 2.33
CA MET A 8 20.32 34.27 1.57
C MET A 8 20.32 32.88 0.90
N PRO A 9 21.38 32.49 0.16
CA PRO A 9 21.45 31.15 -0.41
C PRO A 9 21.42 30.06 0.68
N THR A 10 22.12 30.27 1.78
CA THR A 10 22.18 29.32 2.89
C THR A 10 20.79 29.08 3.51
N LEU A 11 20.07 30.18 3.77
CA LEU A 11 18.67 30.08 4.25
C LEU A 11 17.77 29.41 3.23
N LEU A 12 17.93 29.71 1.93
CA LEU A 12 17.15 29.10 0.87
C LEU A 12 17.37 27.57 0.85
N PHE A 13 18.62 27.12 0.90
CA PHE A 13 18.93 25.69 0.95
C PHE A 13 18.37 25.00 2.19
N LEU A 14 18.42 25.68 3.33
CA LEU A 14 17.84 25.15 4.57
C LEU A 14 16.32 24.98 4.46
N VAL A 15 15.62 25.97 3.95
CA VAL A 15 14.17 25.93 3.72
C VAL A 15 13.81 24.82 2.73
N LEU A 16 14.54 24.71 1.61
CA LEU A 16 14.32 23.64 0.63
C LEU A 16 14.59 22.25 1.22
N GLY A 17 15.60 22.10 2.06
CA GLY A 17 15.90 20.86 2.77
C GLY A 17 14.77 20.43 3.70
N ILE A 18 14.23 21.36 4.49
CA ILE A 18 13.07 21.11 5.36
C ILE A 18 11.85 20.72 4.52
N TRP A 19 11.61 21.40 3.41
CA TRP A 19 10.51 21.09 2.50
C TRP A 19 10.62 19.67 1.94
N GLN A 20 11.81 19.27 1.48
CA GLN A 20 12.05 17.92 0.98
C GLN A 20 11.85 16.85 2.06
N ALA A 21 12.32 17.11 3.29
CA ALA A 21 12.10 16.21 4.41
C ALA A 21 10.61 16.04 4.74
N ALA A 22 9.85 17.12 4.69
CA ALA A 22 8.40 17.09 4.90
C ALA A 22 7.67 16.26 3.84
N LEU A 23 8.03 16.43 2.56
CA LEU A 23 7.48 15.62 1.46
C LEU A 23 7.83 14.13 1.61
N GLY A 24 9.05 13.81 1.99
CA GLY A 24 9.48 12.44 2.27
C GLY A 24 8.70 11.80 3.42
N TYR A 25 8.46 12.56 4.48
CA TYR A 25 7.64 12.09 5.61
C TYR A 25 6.19 11.87 5.20
N GLN A 26 5.61 12.76 4.40
CA GLN A 26 4.25 12.61 3.87
C GLN A 26 4.14 11.36 3.01
N ALA A 27 5.10 11.13 2.11
CA ALA A 27 5.14 9.92 1.29
C ALA A 27 5.19 8.65 2.15
N LYS A 28 6.08 8.60 3.14
CA LYS A 28 6.19 7.48 4.08
C LYS A 28 4.89 7.23 4.85
N SER A 29 4.25 8.27 5.33
CA SER A 29 2.97 8.16 6.05
C SER A 29 1.87 7.59 5.15
N SER A 30 1.78 8.06 3.91
CA SER A 30 0.80 7.56 2.92
C SER A 30 1.03 6.09 2.57
N VAL A 31 2.29 5.68 2.38
CA VAL A 31 2.64 4.28 2.12
C VAL A 31 2.29 3.38 3.32
N ASN A 32 2.59 3.83 4.54
CA ASN A 32 2.24 3.08 5.75
C ASN A 32 0.72 2.88 5.86
N TYR A 33 -0.05 3.92 5.61
CA TYR A 33 -1.51 3.84 5.61
C TYR A 33 -2.02 2.87 4.53
N ALA A 34 -1.52 3.00 3.30
CA ALA A 34 -1.89 2.13 2.20
C ALA A 34 -1.52 0.66 2.47
N THR A 35 -0.37 0.41 3.11
CA THR A 35 0.06 -0.94 3.51
C THR A 35 -0.87 -1.53 4.56
N PHE A 36 -1.32 -0.74 5.52
CA PHE A 36 -2.28 -1.17 6.52
C PHE A 36 -3.64 -1.55 5.89
N GLU A 37 -4.16 -0.72 4.98
CA GLU A 37 -5.38 -1.02 4.23
C GLU A 37 -5.24 -2.28 3.38
N ALA A 38 -4.09 -2.46 2.73
CA ALA A 38 -3.78 -3.65 1.95
C ALA A 38 -3.73 -4.93 2.80
N ALA A 39 -3.10 -4.87 3.97
CA ALA A 39 -3.03 -5.99 4.91
C ALA A 39 -4.42 -6.38 5.42
N ARG A 40 -5.24 -5.39 5.77
CA ARG A 40 -6.62 -5.61 6.19
C ARG A 40 -7.47 -6.24 5.09
N ALA A 41 -7.35 -5.76 3.86
CA ALA A 41 -8.03 -6.35 2.72
C ALA A 41 -7.58 -7.79 2.47
N GLY A 42 -6.28 -8.08 2.61
CA GLY A 42 -5.73 -9.43 2.51
C GLY A 42 -6.31 -10.39 3.55
N ALA A 43 -6.46 -9.94 4.78
CA ALA A 43 -7.00 -10.74 5.87
C ALA A 43 -8.46 -11.20 5.63
N VAL A 44 -9.27 -10.35 4.98
CA VAL A 44 -10.69 -10.66 4.72
C VAL A 44 -10.94 -11.28 3.34
N SER A 45 -9.95 -11.29 2.45
CA SER A 45 -10.06 -11.80 1.07
C SER A 45 -9.22 -13.05 0.81
N ASN A 46 -8.98 -13.88 1.81
CA ASN A 46 -8.19 -15.12 1.72
C ASN A 46 -6.78 -14.88 1.12
N ALA A 47 -6.11 -13.80 1.53
CA ALA A 47 -4.79 -13.39 1.04
C ALA A 47 -4.71 -13.20 -0.50
N SER A 48 -5.82 -12.84 -1.14
CA SER A 48 -5.85 -12.56 -2.58
C SER A 48 -4.94 -11.40 -2.95
N VAL A 49 -3.91 -11.67 -3.74
CA VAL A 49 -2.93 -10.67 -4.18
C VAL A 49 -3.58 -9.53 -4.95
N SER A 50 -4.62 -9.80 -5.73
CA SER A 50 -5.36 -8.78 -6.47
C SER A 50 -6.10 -7.81 -5.54
N SER A 51 -6.76 -8.34 -4.50
CA SER A 51 -7.45 -7.53 -3.49
C SER A 51 -6.48 -6.68 -2.68
N ILE A 52 -5.34 -7.24 -2.31
CA ILE A 52 -4.26 -6.54 -1.59
C ILE A 52 -3.75 -5.36 -2.43
N LYS A 53 -3.41 -5.59 -3.70
CA LYS A 53 -2.95 -4.53 -4.62
C LYS A 53 -4.01 -3.46 -4.86
N ALA A 54 -5.26 -3.84 -5.04
CA ALA A 54 -6.36 -2.90 -5.22
C ALA A 54 -6.58 -2.01 -3.97
N ALA A 55 -6.51 -2.59 -2.77
CA ALA A 55 -6.63 -1.86 -1.53
C ALA A 55 -5.44 -0.90 -1.31
N PHE A 56 -4.23 -1.34 -1.62
CA PHE A 56 -3.05 -0.49 -1.58
C PHE A 56 -3.18 0.72 -2.51
N SER A 57 -3.59 0.48 -3.76
CA SER A 57 -3.82 1.56 -4.74
C SER A 57 -4.86 2.57 -4.25
N LYS A 58 -5.94 2.10 -3.61
CA LYS A 58 -6.95 2.97 -2.98
C LYS A 58 -6.36 3.81 -1.87
N GLY A 59 -5.55 3.23 -0.99
CA GLY A 59 -4.87 3.93 0.09
C GLY A 59 -3.90 5.01 -0.42
N MET A 60 -3.29 4.80 -1.57
CA MET A 60 -2.35 5.74 -2.20
C MET A 60 -3.03 6.89 -2.96
N VAL A 61 -4.32 6.86 -3.22
CA VAL A 61 -5.03 7.91 -3.98
C VAL A 61 -4.82 9.30 -3.38
N GLY A 62 -4.82 9.41 -2.04
CA GLY A 62 -4.58 10.68 -1.35
C GLY A 62 -3.19 11.26 -1.62
N TYR A 63 -2.17 10.42 -1.76
CA TYR A 63 -0.81 10.83 -2.09
C TYR A 63 -0.70 11.42 -3.51
N TYR A 64 -1.45 10.88 -4.47
CA TYR A 64 -1.50 11.37 -5.85
C TYR A 64 -2.45 12.56 -6.07
N GLY A 65 -2.85 13.22 -4.99
CA GLY A 65 -3.65 14.43 -5.01
C GLY A 65 -5.14 14.22 -4.77
N GLY A 66 -5.60 12.97 -4.63
CA GLY A 66 -7.02 12.67 -4.47
C GLY A 66 -7.85 13.20 -5.64
N GLY A 67 -8.94 13.87 -5.36
CA GLY A 67 -9.77 14.55 -6.35
C GLY A 67 -11.04 15.12 -5.72
N ARG A 68 -11.51 16.24 -6.23
CA ARG A 68 -12.79 16.84 -5.87
C ARG A 68 -13.90 16.39 -6.83
N THR A 69 -13.51 15.91 -8.01
CA THR A 69 -14.40 15.38 -9.04
C THR A 69 -14.12 13.90 -9.26
N VAL A 70 -15.11 13.18 -9.78
CA VAL A 70 -14.97 11.75 -10.12
C VAL A 70 -13.85 11.51 -11.13
N ALA A 71 -13.68 12.42 -12.08
CA ALA A 71 -12.64 12.33 -13.10
C ALA A 71 -11.23 12.48 -12.50
N GLU A 72 -11.02 13.44 -11.58
CA GLU A 72 -9.75 13.61 -10.88
C GLU A 72 -9.42 12.42 -9.99
N LEU A 73 -10.43 11.91 -9.27
CA LEU A 73 -10.28 10.73 -8.44
C LEU A 73 -9.89 9.50 -9.25
N ALA A 74 -10.53 9.30 -10.41
CA ALA A 74 -10.20 8.21 -11.33
C ALA A 74 -8.77 8.35 -11.89
N ALA A 75 -8.32 9.56 -12.21
CA ALA A 75 -6.96 9.81 -12.66
C ALA A 75 -5.92 9.52 -11.56
N SER A 76 -6.18 9.93 -10.32
CA SER A 76 -5.32 9.64 -9.17
C SER A 76 -5.26 8.15 -8.87
N TYR A 77 -6.38 7.45 -8.96
CA TYR A 77 -6.43 5.99 -8.80
C TYR A 77 -5.69 5.26 -9.93
N ALA A 78 -5.81 5.72 -11.18
CA ALA A 78 -5.07 5.15 -12.30
C ALA A 78 -3.55 5.28 -12.14
N ARG A 79 -3.06 6.43 -11.63
CA ARG A 79 -1.64 6.63 -11.30
C ARG A 79 -1.20 5.70 -10.18
N ALA A 80 -1.97 5.62 -9.10
CA ALA A 80 -1.69 4.73 -7.98
C ALA A 80 -1.64 3.26 -8.40
N THR A 81 -2.54 2.81 -9.28
CA THR A 81 -2.54 1.44 -9.83
C THR A 81 -1.33 1.17 -10.72
N ALA A 82 -0.93 2.11 -11.55
CA ALA A 82 0.25 1.97 -12.41
C ALA A 82 1.52 1.80 -11.58
N ASP A 83 1.72 2.65 -10.57
CA ASP A 83 2.88 2.56 -9.68
C ASP A 83 2.86 1.31 -8.81
N THR A 84 1.68 0.89 -8.34
CA THR A 84 1.51 -0.37 -7.59
C THR A 84 1.87 -1.59 -8.44
N ALA A 85 1.53 -1.58 -9.72
CA ALA A 85 1.83 -2.68 -10.63
C ALA A 85 3.35 -2.89 -10.81
N VAL A 86 4.11 -1.79 -10.86
CA VAL A 86 5.56 -1.81 -11.08
C VAL A 86 6.35 -1.93 -9.77
N GLY A 87 5.95 -1.19 -8.75
CA GLY A 87 6.73 -0.99 -7.53
C GLY A 87 6.37 -1.92 -6.36
N MET A 88 5.18 -2.52 -6.36
CA MET A 88 4.71 -3.32 -5.22
C MET A 88 4.89 -4.82 -5.46
N ARG A 89 5.70 -5.46 -4.62
CA ARG A 89 5.77 -6.91 -4.50
C ARG A 89 4.99 -7.36 -3.27
N VAL A 90 4.06 -8.27 -3.49
CA VAL A 90 3.29 -8.90 -2.40
C VAL A 90 3.81 -10.33 -2.23
N GLU A 91 4.19 -10.67 -1.02
CA GLU A 91 4.60 -12.00 -0.63
C GLU A 91 3.78 -12.43 0.58
N VAL A 92 3.08 -13.54 0.44
CA VAL A 92 2.28 -14.12 1.54
C VAL A 92 3.20 -15.03 2.34
N LEU A 93 3.52 -14.63 3.57
CA LEU A 93 4.44 -15.37 4.44
C LEU A 93 3.74 -16.54 5.13
N SER A 94 2.45 -16.42 5.41
CA SER A 94 1.65 -17.45 6.08
C SER A 94 0.16 -17.24 5.76
N PRO A 95 -0.64 -18.33 5.56
CA PRO A 95 -0.21 -19.72 5.51
C PRO A 95 0.52 -20.08 4.21
N THR A 96 1.49 -20.99 4.30
CA THR A 96 2.19 -21.57 3.13
C THR A 96 1.43 -22.80 2.61
N LYS A 97 1.79 -23.26 1.41
CA LYS A 97 1.22 -24.49 0.85
C LYS A 97 1.46 -25.69 1.77
N GLU A 98 2.63 -25.77 2.37
CA GLU A 98 3.00 -26.81 3.35
C GLU A 98 2.10 -26.77 4.58
N SER A 99 1.75 -25.56 5.05
CA SER A 99 0.78 -25.42 6.16
C SER A 99 -0.60 -25.95 5.81
N PHE A 100 -1.03 -25.86 4.55
CA PHE A 100 -2.28 -26.43 4.11
C PHE A 100 -2.21 -27.98 4.01
N ASP A 101 -1.06 -28.53 3.62
CA ASP A 101 -0.87 -29.97 3.56
C ASP A 101 -0.82 -30.60 4.97
N ASP A 102 -0.20 -29.91 5.94
CA ASP A 102 -0.03 -30.40 7.31
C ASP A 102 -1.28 -30.22 8.19
N TYR A 103 -1.99 -29.11 8.05
CA TYR A 103 -3.08 -28.73 8.96
C TYR A 103 -4.47 -28.75 8.32
N ALA A 104 -4.60 -29.15 7.07
CA ALA A 104 -5.88 -29.21 6.40
C ALA A 104 -6.80 -30.30 6.99
N SER A 105 -8.04 -29.92 7.29
CA SER A 105 -9.05 -30.87 7.78
C SER A 105 -10.00 -31.29 6.63
N PRO A 106 -9.98 -32.60 6.24
CA PRO A 106 -10.91 -33.09 5.23
C PRO A 106 -12.38 -32.94 5.64
N ALA A 107 -12.68 -33.11 6.93
CA ALA A 107 -14.01 -32.92 7.48
C ALA A 107 -14.52 -31.48 7.33
N LEU A 108 -13.65 -30.50 7.51
CA LEU A 108 -14.00 -29.10 7.36
C LEU A 108 -14.23 -28.70 5.90
N LYS A 109 -13.46 -29.28 4.99
CA LYS A 109 -13.65 -29.13 3.54
C LYS A 109 -15.04 -29.61 3.11
N GLU A 110 -15.47 -30.77 3.59
CA GLU A 110 -16.77 -31.34 3.28
C GLU A 110 -17.90 -30.52 3.91
N ALA A 111 -17.76 -30.12 5.17
CA ALA A 111 -18.77 -29.35 5.88
C ALA A 111 -19.00 -27.94 5.25
N LEU A 112 -17.94 -27.29 4.79
CA LEU A 112 -17.99 -25.99 4.13
C LEU A 112 -18.24 -26.06 2.63
N LYS A 113 -18.27 -27.27 2.04
CA LYS A 113 -18.33 -27.48 0.57
C LYS A 113 -17.28 -26.66 -0.18
N ALA A 114 -16.09 -26.51 0.42
CA ALA A 114 -14.99 -25.74 -0.16
C ALA A 114 -14.33 -26.52 -1.31
N GLY A 115 -13.99 -25.83 -2.39
CA GLY A 115 -13.26 -26.43 -3.52
C GLY A 115 -11.83 -26.85 -3.16
N ASP A 116 -11.21 -26.11 -2.24
CA ASP A 116 -9.81 -26.28 -1.83
C ASP A 116 -9.67 -26.73 -0.38
N LEU A 117 -8.42 -27.03 0.02
CA LEU A 117 -8.07 -27.39 1.39
C LEU A 117 -8.34 -26.22 2.35
N VAL A 118 -8.89 -26.52 3.52
CA VAL A 118 -9.26 -25.53 4.54
C VAL A 118 -8.56 -25.86 5.84
N ILE A 119 -7.94 -24.86 6.45
CA ILE A 119 -7.31 -24.95 7.77
C ILE A 119 -8.34 -24.50 8.81
N PRO A 120 -8.57 -25.26 9.90
CA PRO A 120 -9.43 -24.79 10.99
C PRO A 120 -8.81 -23.59 11.71
N ASN A 121 -9.65 -22.63 12.06
CA ASN A 121 -9.28 -21.45 12.85
C ASN A 121 -9.24 -21.78 14.34
#